data_62566c01d362f845f768824c4b01ecb5
#
_entry.id   62566c01d362f845f768824c4b01ecb5
#
_cell.length_a   1.000
_cell.length_b   1.000
_cell.length_c   1.000
_cell.angle_alpha   90.00
_cell.angle_beta   90.00
_cell.angle_gamma   90.00
#
_symmetry.space_group_name_H-M   'P 1'
#
loop_
_entity.id
_entity.type
_entity.pdbx_description
1 polymer ?
#
loop_
_entity_poly.entity_id
_entity_poly.type
_entity_poly.pdbx_seq_one_letter_code
_entity_poly.pdbx_strand_id
1 'polypeptide(L)'
;SSKVLVIAFSSDWLYTPSENQWVVESLQRLGKEASYLEMPDTHGHDSFLKGSDDFDRAVRVFFSGMDKKEEEEQNLGRFRQVSSRYEVKKEADFKVIDDWVSSGQRVLDLGCGRGMLLEYLRDSKQVQGLGVDFDRSKAISCIARGVSVYQQDIRHALANLPDDSFDWVIFSRMVEELPEPGAVILEALRVGRRVAVSFVNHAYWRNRLNFLGRGKRVQNEVYPDRWEKSGLRNHFSIEEFEQFCADSQVDGNAFAIGRKVFHQGDWVKHCSFMPNLRAGLAIYELIKD
;
A
#
# COMPACT_ATOMS: atom_id res chain seq x y z
N SER A 1 8.13 5.60 21.66
CA SER A 1 6.67 5.73 21.84
C SER A 1 6.08 4.35 22.07
N SER A 2 4.99 4.26 22.87
CA SER A 2 4.30 2.98 23.06
C SER A 2 3.51 2.63 21.79
N LYS A 3 3.62 1.39 21.33
CA LYS A 3 2.77 0.85 20.26
C LYS A 3 1.44 0.40 20.86
N VAL A 4 0.36 0.58 20.11
CA VAL A 4 -1.00 0.20 20.51
C VAL A 4 -1.56 -0.76 19.46
N LEU A 5 -2.13 -1.88 19.89
CA LEU A 5 -2.92 -2.77 19.07
C LEU A 5 -4.34 -2.84 19.63
N VAL A 6 -5.30 -2.45 18.82
CA VAL A 6 -6.73 -2.58 19.14
C VAL A 6 -7.28 -3.72 18.29
N ILE A 7 -7.89 -4.70 18.95
CA ILE A 7 -8.58 -5.82 18.30
C ILE A 7 -10.06 -5.71 18.63
N ALA A 8 -10.89 -5.52 17.61
CA ALA A 8 -12.34 -5.53 17.73
C ALA A 8 -12.91 -6.88 17.29
N PHE A 9 -14.04 -7.29 17.86
CA PHE A 9 -14.79 -8.44 17.40
C PHE A 9 -16.07 -7.98 16.70
N SER A 10 -16.36 -8.55 15.54
CA SER A 10 -17.46 -8.09 14.67
C SER A 10 -18.84 -8.17 15.32
N SER A 11 -19.03 -9.05 16.30
CA SER A 11 -20.28 -9.23 17.04
C SER A 11 -20.33 -8.52 18.41
N ASP A 12 -19.26 -7.78 18.79
CA ASP A 12 -19.24 -7.06 20.05
C ASP A 12 -20.19 -5.86 20.00
N TRP A 13 -21.19 -5.88 20.86
CA TRP A 13 -22.19 -4.83 20.97
C TRP A 13 -21.95 -3.88 22.15
N LEU A 14 -21.03 -4.21 23.06
CA LEU A 14 -20.62 -3.35 24.17
C LEU A 14 -19.51 -2.37 23.74
N TYR A 15 -18.50 -2.87 23.02
CA TYR A 15 -17.41 -2.10 22.42
C TYR A 15 -17.39 -2.38 20.92
N THR A 16 -18.25 -1.70 20.21
CA THR A 16 -18.49 -1.95 18.79
C THR A 16 -17.24 -1.75 17.94
N PRO A 17 -17.10 -2.43 16.79
CA PRO A 17 -16.02 -2.17 15.85
C PRO A 17 -15.84 -0.69 15.51
N SER A 18 -16.95 0.05 15.33
CA SER A 18 -16.91 1.48 15.01
C SER A 18 -16.32 2.34 16.13
N GLU A 19 -16.63 2.04 17.41
CA GLU A 19 -16.02 2.73 18.54
C GLU A 19 -14.52 2.43 18.65
N ASN A 20 -14.13 1.18 18.44
CA ASN A 20 -12.73 0.78 18.42
C ASN A 20 -11.95 1.42 17.25
N GLN A 21 -12.56 1.55 16.07
CA GLN A 21 -12.01 2.28 14.94
C GLN A 21 -11.78 3.75 15.31
N TRP A 22 -12.79 4.42 15.91
CA TRP A 22 -12.66 5.80 16.34
C TRP A 22 -11.52 6.01 17.35
N VAL A 23 -11.29 5.07 18.28
CA VAL A 23 -10.17 5.11 19.23
C VAL A 23 -8.84 5.08 18.46
N VAL A 24 -8.69 4.13 17.50
CA VAL A 24 -7.45 4.02 16.72
C VAL A 24 -7.22 5.24 15.84
N GLU A 25 -8.24 5.73 15.16
CA GLU A 25 -8.17 6.95 14.34
C GLU A 25 -7.76 8.17 15.19
N SER A 26 -8.31 8.29 16.39
CA SER A 26 -7.95 9.36 17.33
C SER A 26 -6.46 9.27 17.75
N LEU A 27 -5.96 8.07 18.01
CA LEU A 27 -4.55 7.85 18.34
C LEU A 27 -3.64 8.18 17.15
N GLN A 28 -4.03 7.77 15.94
CA GLN A 28 -3.29 8.04 14.70
C GLN A 28 -3.25 9.54 14.38
N ARG A 29 -4.36 10.27 14.58
CA ARG A 29 -4.40 11.75 14.47
C ARG A 29 -3.44 12.44 15.44
N LEU A 30 -3.22 11.85 16.62
CA LEU A 30 -2.25 12.32 17.61
C LEU A 30 -0.81 11.85 17.32
N GLY A 31 -0.56 11.24 16.16
CA GLY A 31 0.76 10.74 15.75
C GLY A 31 1.25 9.54 16.55
N LYS A 32 0.33 8.75 17.12
CA LYS A 32 0.67 7.52 17.85
C LYS A 32 0.70 6.33 16.91
N GLU A 33 1.61 5.39 17.17
CA GLU A 33 1.68 4.11 16.47
C GLU A 33 0.54 3.20 16.95
N ALA A 34 -0.60 3.23 16.25
CA ALA A 34 -1.76 2.44 16.59
C ALA A 34 -2.18 1.58 15.41
N SER A 35 -2.42 0.29 15.67
CA SER A 35 -2.92 -0.69 14.72
C SER A 35 -4.33 -1.12 15.08
N TYR A 36 -5.14 -1.42 14.07
CA TYR A 36 -6.50 -1.94 14.20
C TYR A 36 -6.67 -3.25 13.46
N LEU A 37 -7.26 -4.22 14.12
CA LEU A 37 -7.72 -5.49 13.54
C LEU A 37 -9.16 -5.76 13.91
N GLU A 38 -9.93 -6.29 12.95
CA GLU A 38 -11.28 -6.80 13.19
C GLU A 38 -11.30 -8.32 13.04
N MET A 39 -11.78 -9.00 14.10
CA MET A 39 -11.92 -10.45 14.14
C MET A 39 -13.40 -10.82 13.97
N PRO A 40 -13.75 -11.66 12.98
CA PRO A 40 -15.11 -12.17 12.86
C PRO A 40 -15.36 -13.16 14.00
N ASP A 41 -16.40 -12.91 14.76
CA ASP A 41 -16.85 -13.80 15.82
C ASP A 41 -18.37 -13.63 16.05
N THR A 42 -18.99 -14.60 16.69
CA THR A 42 -20.43 -14.63 16.99
C THR A 42 -20.75 -14.62 18.48
N HIS A 43 -19.73 -14.50 19.36
CA HIS A 43 -19.88 -14.62 20.81
C HIS A 43 -19.99 -13.25 21.53
N GLY A 44 -20.13 -12.17 20.76
CA GLY A 44 -20.24 -10.83 21.33
C GLY A 44 -18.99 -10.41 22.08
N HIS A 45 -19.19 -9.74 23.22
CA HIS A 45 -18.07 -9.22 24.02
C HIS A 45 -17.15 -10.31 24.54
N ASP A 46 -17.66 -11.52 24.82
CA ASP A 46 -16.86 -12.62 25.38
C ASP A 46 -15.98 -13.34 24.33
N SER A 47 -15.97 -12.90 23.09
CA SER A 47 -15.18 -13.49 22.00
C SER A 47 -13.68 -13.57 22.34
N PHE A 48 -13.14 -12.59 23.08
CA PHE A 48 -11.74 -12.59 23.48
C PHE A 48 -11.37 -13.72 24.46
N LEU A 49 -12.34 -14.19 25.27
CA LEU A 49 -12.13 -15.30 26.21
C LEU A 49 -12.03 -16.65 25.50
N LYS A 50 -12.76 -16.77 24.38
CA LYS A 50 -12.75 -18.01 23.59
C LYS A 50 -11.50 -18.13 22.73
N GLY A 51 -10.97 -17.00 22.28
CA GLY A 51 -9.82 -16.92 21.37
C GLY A 51 -10.13 -17.47 19.98
N SER A 52 -9.25 -17.24 19.07
CA SER A 52 -9.18 -17.85 17.74
C SER A 52 -7.73 -17.90 17.30
N ASP A 53 -7.41 -18.76 16.33
CA ASP A 53 -6.05 -18.88 15.81
C ASP A 53 -5.50 -17.53 15.32
N ASP A 54 -6.35 -16.71 14.66
CA ASP A 54 -5.97 -15.39 14.18
C ASP A 54 -5.76 -14.39 15.34
N PHE A 55 -6.62 -14.44 16.39
CA PHE A 55 -6.48 -13.61 17.58
C PHE A 55 -5.17 -13.94 18.31
N ASP A 56 -4.95 -15.22 18.62
CA ASP A 56 -3.73 -15.67 19.33
C ASP A 56 -2.47 -15.33 18.53
N ARG A 57 -2.54 -15.49 17.21
CA ARG A 57 -1.45 -15.12 16.30
C ARG A 57 -1.18 -13.62 16.33
N ALA A 58 -2.22 -12.78 16.23
CA ALA A 58 -2.07 -11.32 16.24
C ALA A 58 -1.44 -10.83 17.54
N VAL A 59 -1.92 -11.33 18.70
CA VAL A 59 -1.38 -11.00 20.03
C VAL A 59 0.07 -11.46 20.15
N ARG A 60 0.37 -12.69 19.77
CA ARG A 60 1.74 -13.25 19.83
C ARG A 60 2.72 -12.45 18.99
N VAL A 61 2.39 -12.15 17.73
CA VAL A 61 3.31 -11.41 16.86
C VAL A 61 3.47 -9.95 17.28
N PHE A 62 2.46 -9.34 17.89
CA PHE A 62 2.56 -8.00 18.42
C PHE A 62 3.60 -7.92 19.55
N PHE A 63 3.54 -8.84 20.50
CA PHE A 63 4.53 -8.90 21.60
C PHE A 63 5.91 -9.34 21.10
N SER A 64 6.01 -10.35 20.23
CA SER A 64 7.29 -10.77 19.65
C SER A 64 7.97 -9.68 18.81
N GLY A 65 7.19 -8.84 18.13
CA GLY A 65 7.73 -7.69 17.39
C GLY A 65 8.28 -6.58 18.31
N MET A 66 7.92 -6.58 19.59
CA MET A 66 8.49 -5.67 20.61
C MET A 66 9.86 -6.16 21.09
N ASP A 67 10.09 -7.47 21.12
CA ASP A 67 11.34 -8.09 21.63
C ASP A 67 12.45 -8.14 20.55
N LYS A 68 12.09 -8.10 19.26
CA LYS A 68 13.03 -8.28 18.14
C LYS A 68 14.04 -7.14 17.92
N LYS A 69 13.96 -6.04 18.63
CA LYS A 69 14.95 -4.96 18.50
C LYS A 69 16.39 -5.38 18.86
N GLU A 70 16.58 -6.46 19.61
CA GLU A 70 17.91 -6.94 20.01
C GLU A 70 18.50 -8.02 19.09
N GLU A 71 17.68 -8.78 18.34
CA GLU A 71 18.14 -9.86 17.45
C GLU A 71 18.34 -9.44 15.98
N GLU A 72 17.75 -8.34 15.53
CA GLU A 72 17.77 -7.93 14.13
C GLU A 72 19.10 -7.36 13.65
N GLU A 73 19.94 -6.82 14.52
CA GLU A 73 21.29 -6.36 14.13
C GLU A 73 22.19 -7.52 13.62
N GLN A 74 21.93 -8.75 14.02
CA GLN A 74 22.69 -9.93 13.59
C GLN A 74 22.16 -10.57 12.30
N ASN A 75 20.89 -10.37 11.93
CA ASN A 75 20.26 -11.01 10.77
C ASN A 75 20.23 -10.15 9.50
N LEU A 76 20.54 -8.86 9.55
CA LEU A 76 20.56 -7.95 8.39
C LEU A 76 21.53 -8.41 7.27
N GLY A 77 22.52 -9.24 7.60
CA GLY A 77 23.48 -9.81 6.65
C GLY A 77 22.94 -10.95 5.80
N ARG A 78 21.89 -11.64 6.22
CA ARG A 78 21.37 -12.84 5.55
C ARG A 78 20.35 -12.60 4.45
N PHE A 79 19.60 -11.49 4.50
CA PHE A 79 18.56 -11.15 3.51
C PHE A 79 19.10 -10.54 2.21
N ARG A 80 20.38 -10.21 2.14
CA ARG A 80 21.01 -9.59 0.96
C ARG A 80 21.35 -10.56 -0.20
N GLN A 81 21.11 -11.85 -0.10
CA GLN A 81 21.74 -12.82 -1.03
C GLN A 81 20.83 -13.72 -1.86
N VAL A 82 19.52 -13.57 -1.89
CA VAL A 82 18.66 -14.33 -2.84
C VAL A 82 17.61 -13.42 -3.44
N SER A 83 18.00 -12.48 -4.29
CA SER A 83 17.04 -11.78 -5.14
C SER A 83 16.79 -12.59 -6.40
N SER A 84 15.73 -13.37 -6.43
CA SER A 84 15.19 -13.91 -7.68
C SER A 84 14.75 -12.73 -8.58
N ARG A 85 14.75 -12.92 -9.92
CA ARG A 85 14.21 -11.89 -10.84
C ARG A 85 12.79 -11.41 -10.45
N TYR A 86 12.06 -12.24 -9.74
CA TYR A 86 10.74 -11.97 -9.24
C TYR A 86 10.74 -10.99 -8.04
N GLU A 87 11.69 -11.14 -7.12
CA GLU A 87 11.85 -10.22 -5.98
C GLU A 87 12.31 -8.84 -6.44
N VAL A 88 13.26 -8.78 -7.38
CA VAL A 88 13.71 -7.52 -7.99
C VAL A 88 12.54 -6.78 -8.66
N LYS A 89 11.62 -7.49 -9.31
CA LYS A 89 10.40 -6.88 -9.89
C LYS A 89 9.39 -6.45 -8.85
N LYS A 90 9.27 -7.16 -7.73
CA LYS A 90 8.38 -6.77 -6.63
C LYS A 90 8.81 -5.48 -5.95
N GLU A 91 10.08 -5.18 -5.94
CA GLU A 91 10.67 -4.04 -5.25
C GLU A 91 11.10 -2.91 -6.20
N ALA A 92 10.77 -3.01 -7.49
CA ALA A 92 11.24 -2.06 -8.48
C ALA A 92 10.81 -0.60 -8.19
N ASP A 93 9.62 -0.42 -7.64
CA ASP A 93 9.09 0.86 -7.23
C ASP A 93 9.58 1.28 -5.83
N PHE A 94 9.93 0.35 -4.95
CA PHE A 94 10.37 0.65 -3.59
C PHE A 94 11.62 1.55 -3.57
N LYS A 95 12.60 1.26 -4.42
CA LYS A 95 13.82 2.06 -4.54
C LYS A 95 13.54 3.47 -5.01
N VAL A 96 12.65 3.62 -5.98
CA VAL A 96 12.26 4.94 -6.50
C VAL A 96 11.52 5.73 -5.42
N ILE A 97 10.60 5.09 -4.71
CA ILE A 97 9.86 5.70 -3.61
C ILE A 97 10.81 6.08 -2.46
N ASP A 98 11.76 5.19 -2.13
CA ASP A 98 12.77 5.48 -1.11
C ASP A 98 13.61 6.71 -1.47
N ASP A 99 14.05 6.84 -2.73
CA ASP A 99 14.77 8.03 -3.20
C ASP A 99 13.93 9.32 -3.08
N TRP A 100 12.61 9.21 -3.09
CA TRP A 100 11.71 10.37 -3.01
C TRP A 100 11.36 10.76 -1.57
N VAL A 101 11.22 9.78 -0.69
CA VAL A 101 10.85 9.98 0.70
C VAL A 101 12.06 10.42 1.52
N SER A 102 11.90 11.43 2.37
CA SER A 102 12.95 11.89 3.29
C SER A 102 12.82 11.22 4.66
N SER A 103 13.92 11.21 5.41
CA SER A 103 13.94 10.64 6.75
C SER A 103 12.93 11.30 7.69
N GLY A 104 12.27 10.50 8.51
CA GLY A 104 11.32 10.95 9.52
C GLY A 104 9.96 11.40 9.01
N GLN A 105 9.71 11.35 7.69
CA GLN A 105 8.41 11.72 7.11
C GLN A 105 7.30 10.73 7.51
N ARG A 106 6.06 11.24 7.48
CA ARG A 106 4.84 10.46 7.70
C ARG A 106 4.37 9.89 6.36
N VAL A 107 4.23 8.56 6.30
CA VAL A 107 3.91 7.82 5.08
C VAL A 107 2.66 6.98 5.30
N LEU A 108 1.68 7.13 4.41
CA LEU A 108 0.49 6.28 4.32
C LEU A 108 0.63 5.37 3.10
N ASP A 109 0.61 4.05 3.31
CA ASP A 109 0.68 3.06 2.24
C ASP A 109 -0.69 2.40 2.06
N LEU A 110 -1.35 2.69 0.96
CA LEU A 110 -2.69 2.21 0.64
C LEU A 110 -2.61 0.91 -0.15
N GLY A 111 -3.23 -0.15 0.39
CA GLY A 111 -3.03 -1.51 -0.10
C GLY A 111 -1.65 -2.04 0.25
N CYS A 112 -1.21 -1.78 1.48
CA CYS A 112 0.15 -2.07 1.94
C CYS A 112 0.53 -3.56 1.91
N GLY A 113 -0.42 -4.45 1.67
CA GLY A 113 -0.20 -5.87 1.65
C GLY A 113 0.39 -6.38 2.96
N ARG A 114 1.55 -7.00 2.91
CA ARG A 114 2.25 -7.52 4.09
C ARG A 114 3.20 -6.51 4.75
N GLY A 115 3.13 -5.23 4.38
CA GLY A 115 3.89 -4.14 4.97
C GLY A 115 5.36 -4.05 4.56
N MET A 116 5.76 -4.69 3.46
CA MET A 116 7.17 -4.77 3.05
C MET A 116 7.76 -3.40 2.68
N LEU A 117 7.00 -2.54 2.00
CA LEU A 117 7.44 -1.19 1.66
C LEU A 117 7.64 -0.34 2.90
N LEU A 118 6.69 -0.35 3.83
CA LEU A 118 6.79 0.42 5.06
C LEU A 118 7.89 -0.07 6.00
N GLU A 119 8.11 -1.39 6.09
CA GLU A 119 9.26 -1.97 6.78
C GLU A 119 10.58 -1.46 6.17
N TYR A 120 10.70 -1.51 4.84
CA TYR A 120 11.88 -1.03 4.13
C TYR A 120 12.14 0.47 4.36
N LEU A 121 11.11 1.32 4.24
CA LEU A 121 11.21 2.76 4.47
C LEU A 121 11.49 3.11 5.95
N ARG A 122 10.93 2.36 6.89
CA ARG A 122 11.23 2.52 8.33
C ARG A 122 12.71 2.24 8.60
N ASP A 123 13.23 1.15 8.07
CA ASP A 123 14.59 0.71 8.35
C ASP A 123 15.64 1.58 7.62
N SER A 124 15.33 2.07 6.41
CA SER A 124 16.22 2.94 5.64
C SER A 124 16.15 4.41 6.05
N LYS A 125 14.97 4.93 6.39
CA LYS A 125 14.69 6.37 6.53
C LYS A 125 14.01 6.75 7.85
N GLN A 126 13.71 5.78 8.72
CA GLN A 126 13.01 6.02 10.00
C GLN A 126 11.67 6.73 9.81
N VAL A 127 10.95 6.42 8.74
CA VAL A 127 9.62 6.99 8.47
C VAL A 127 8.59 6.56 9.53
N GLN A 128 7.59 7.40 9.74
CA GLN A 128 6.40 7.07 10.52
C GLN A 128 5.35 6.53 9.56
N GLY A 129 5.31 5.19 9.39
CA GLY A 129 4.46 4.53 8.43
C GLY A 129 3.14 4.04 9.00
N LEU A 130 2.05 4.23 8.25
CA LEU A 130 0.76 3.60 8.47
C LEU A 130 0.35 2.86 7.19
N GLY A 131 0.08 1.55 7.31
CA GLY A 131 -0.46 0.75 6.22
C GLY A 131 -1.98 0.64 6.31
N VAL A 132 -2.64 0.57 5.17
CA VAL A 132 -4.06 0.22 5.07
C VAL A 132 -4.21 -0.98 4.16
N ASP A 133 -4.84 -2.04 4.63
CA ASP A 133 -5.23 -3.20 3.83
C ASP A 133 -6.49 -3.85 4.43
N PHE A 134 -7.41 -4.32 3.61
CA PHE A 134 -8.63 -4.96 4.09
C PHE A 134 -8.42 -6.43 4.50
N ASP A 135 -7.35 -7.08 4.01
CA ASP A 135 -7.04 -8.48 4.29
C ASP A 135 -6.40 -8.63 5.67
N ARG A 136 -7.11 -9.30 6.59
CA ARG A 136 -6.65 -9.55 7.96
C ARG A 136 -5.33 -10.31 8.02
N SER A 137 -5.12 -11.32 7.19
CA SER A 137 -3.87 -12.10 7.20
C SER A 137 -2.66 -11.24 6.82
N LYS A 138 -2.86 -10.32 5.87
CA LYS A 138 -1.84 -9.33 5.49
C LYS A 138 -1.60 -8.33 6.63
N ALA A 139 -2.68 -7.83 7.26
CA ALA A 139 -2.57 -6.92 8.39
C ALA A 139 -1.82 -7.56 9.59
N ILE A 140 -2.10 -8.82 9.93
CA ILE A 140 -1.32 -9.57 10.94
C ILE A 140 0.16 -9.66 10.53
N SER A 141 0.45 -9.82 9.24
CA SER A 141 1.83 -9.85 8.75
C SER A 141 2.54 -8.49 8.89
N CYS A 142 1.81 -7.36 8.74
CA CYS A 142 2.33 -6.02 9.03
C CYS A 142 2.71 -5.88 10.51
N ILE A 143 1.84 -6.33 11.42
CA ILE A 143 2.09 -6.31 12.86
C ILE A 143 3.34 -7.12 13.21
N ALA A 144 3.49 -8.31 12.60
CA ALA A 144 4.67 -9.17 12.79
C ALA A 144 5.99 -8.49 12.35
N ARG A 145 5.91 -7.55 11.39
CA ARG A 145 7.02 -6.71 10.91
C ARG A 145 7.20 -5.43 11.73
N GLY A 146 6.38 -5.21 12.76
CA GLY A 146 6.40 -3.99 13.56
C GLY A 146 5.89 -2.76 12.81
N VAL A 147 5.15 -2.94 11.73
CA VAL A 147 4.51 -1.87 10.94
C VAL A 147 3.11 -1.62 11.48
N SER A 148 2.77 -0.36 11.73
CA SER A 148 1.40 0.03 12.10
C SER A 148 0.45 -0.17 10.92
N VAL A 149 -0.71 -0.79 11.16
CA VAL A 149 -1.68 -1.11 10.12
C VAL A 149 -3.11 -0.83 10.57
N TYR A 150 -3.92 -0.33 9.65
CA TYR A 150 -5.36 -0.17 9.79
C TYR A 150 -6.07 -1.12 8.83
N GLN A 151 -6.66 -2.20 9.37
CA GLN A 151 -7.41 -3.16 8.60
C GLN A 151 -8.76 -2.56 8.20
N GLN A 152 -8.85 -1.99 7.00
CA GLN A 152 -10.04 -1.31 6.52
C GLN A 152 -10.07 -1.22 4.99
N ASP A 153 -11.24 -0.95 4.41
CA ASP A 153 -11.35 -0.47 3.02
C ASP A 153 -10.65 0.88 2.88
N ILE A 154 -9.89 1.05 1.80
CA ILE A 154 -9.07 2.24 1.54
C ILE A 154 -9.91 3.52 1.51
N ARG A 155 -11.09 3.49 0.90
CA ARG A 155 -11.98 4.67 0.77
C ARG A 155 -12.50 5.09 2.14
N HIS A 156 -12.85 4.11 2.97
CA HIS A 156 -13.29 4.38 4.33
C HIS A 156 -12.15 4.93 5.19
N ALA A 157 -10.96 4.36 5.08
CA ALA A 157 -9.78 4.86 5.79
C ALA A 157 -9.44 6.30 5.39
N LEU A 158 -9.42 6.62 4.09
CA LEU A 158 -9.14 7.98 3.60
C LEU A 158 -10.17 8.99 4.09
N ALA A 159 -11.47 8.67 4.04
CA ALA A 159 -12.54 9.58 4.47
C ALA A 159 -12.43 10.02 5.94
N ASN A 160 -11.80 9.19 6.78
CA ASN A 160 -11.64 9.46 8.21
C ASN A 160 -10.30 10.16 8.55
N LEU A 161 -9.36 10.24 7.59
CA LEU A 161 -8.09 10.91 7.80
C LEU A 161 -8.18 12.41 7.52
N PRO A 162 -7.54 13.27 8.36
CA PRO A 162 -7.52 14.72 8.15
C PRO A 162 -6.72 15.11 6.89
N ASP A 163 -7.02 16.28 6.37
CA ASP A 163 -6.23 16.92 5.33
C ASP A 163 -4.77 17.09 5.75
N ASP A 164 -3.85 16.94 4.79
CA ASP A 164 -2.40 17.14 4.98
C ASP A 164 -1.80 16.36 6.17
N SER A 165 -2.44 15.24 6.54
CA SER A 165 -2.01 14.44 7.69
C SER A 165 -0.79 13.57 7.42
N PHE A 166 -0.41 13.40 6.14
CA PHE A 166 0.78 12.68 5.72
C PHE A 166 1.63 13.51 4.75
N ASP A 167 2.95 13.30 4.79
CA ASP A 167 3.86 13.88 3.80
C ASP A 167 3.75 13.14 2.47
N TRP A 168 3.53 11.80 2.54
CA TRP A 168 3.34 10.93 1.40
C TRP A 168 2.15 9.99 1.58
N VAL A 169 1.38 9.85 0.51
CA VAL A 169 0.45 8.73 0.33
C VAL A 169 0.93 7.89 -0.85
N ILE A 170 0.99 6.57 -0.68
CA ILE A 170 1.60 5.67 -1.65
C ILE A 170 0.56 4.66 -2.15
N PHE A 171 0.51 4.47 -3.47
CA PHE A 171 -0.16 3.38 -4.17
C PHE A 171 0.90 2.55 -4.89
N SER A 172 1.35 1.46 -4.28
CA SER A 172 2.32 0.56 -4.91
C SER A 172 1.60 -0.55 -5.67
N ARG A 173 1.39 -0.34 -6.98
CA ARG A 173 0.80 -1.31 -7.91
C ARG A 173 -0.55 -1.86 -7.47
N MET A 174 -1.41 -0.99 -6.95
CA MET A 174 -2.72 -1.39 -6.48
C MET A 174 -3.88 -0.59 -7.11
N VAL A 175 -3.56 0.50 -7.82
CA VAL A 175 -4.57 1.35 -8.49
C VAL A 175 -5.40 0.57 -9.49
N GLU A 176 -4.81 -0.45 -10.11
CA GLU A 176 -5.48 -1.34 -11.06
C GLU A 176 -6.57 -2.22 -10.41
N GLU A 177 -6.53 -2.40 -9.09
CA GLU A 177 -7.50 -3.20 -8.33
C GLU A 177 -8.64 -2.36 -7.74
N LEU A 178 -8.48 -1.03 -7.69
CA LEU A 178 -9.46 -0.14 -7.08
C LEU A 178 -10.73 0.04 -7.92
N PRO A 179 -11.90 0.08 -7.30
CA PRO A 179 -13.06 0.70 -7.91
C PRO A 179 -12.86 2.22 -7.91
N GLU A 180 -13.18 2.88 -9.03
CA GLU A 180 -13.11 4.34 -9.17
C GLU A 180 -11.76 4.94 -8.75
N PRO A 181 -10.63 4.48 -9.33
CA PRO A 181 -9.29 4.85 -8.86
C PRO A 181 -9.02 6.35 -8.92
N GLY A 182 -9.63 7.07 -9.85
CA GLY A 182 -9.49 8.52 -9.97
C GLY A 182 -9.96 9.25 -8.70
N ALA A 183 -11.15 8.92 -8.21
CA ALA A 183 -11.70 9.51 -6.98
C ALA A 183 -10.81 9.19 -5.76
N VAL A 184 -10.27 7.97 -5.69
CA VAL A 184 -9.40 7.56 -4.58
C VAL A 184 -8.05 8.30 -4.63
N ILE A 185 -7.48 8.54 -5.82
CA ILE A 185 -6.25 9.33 -5.99
C ILE A 185 -6.47 10.79 -5.57
N LEU A 186 -7.60 11.40 -5.95
CA LEU A 186 -7.93 12.78 -5.55
C LEU A 186 -8.12 12.89 -4.03
N GLU A 187 -8.75 11.90 -3.42
CA GLU A 187 -8.90 11.85 -1.97
C GLU A 187 -7.55 11.63 -1.25
N ALA A 188 -6.65 10.86 -1.85
CA ALA A 188 -5.28 10.72 -1.36
C ALA A 188 -4.49 12.04 -1.41
N LEU A 189 -4.72 12.89 -2.42
CA LEU A 189 -4.16 14.24 -2.52
C LEU A 189 -4.74 15.21 -1.46
N ARG A 190 -5.94 14.96 -0.94
CA ARG A 190 -6.48 15.68 0.21
C ARG A 190 -5.70 15.35 1.49
N VAL A 191 -5.45 14.04 1.70
CA VAL A 191 -4.83 13.51 2.93
C VAL A 191 -3.32 13.71 2.95
N GLY A 192 -2.66 13.61 1.79
CA GLY A 192 -1.22 13.73 1.65
C GLY A 192 -0.77 14.94 0.85
N ARG A 193 0.38 15.50 1.22
CA ARG A 193 1.00 16.60 0.46
C ARG A 193 1.57 16.12 -0.87
N ARG A 194 1.95 14.86 -0.94
CA ARG A 194 2.48 14.19 -2.14
C ARG A 194 1.89 12.80 -2.25
N VAL A 195 1.61 12.38 -3.47
CA VAL A 195 1.11 11.03 -3.74
C VAL A 195 2.05 10.34 -4.71
N ALA A 196 2.54 9.15 -4.33
CA ALA A 196 3.28 8.27 -5.21
C ALA A 196 2.33 7.22 -5.78
N VAL A 197 2.24 7.13 -7.11
CA VAL A 197 1.41 6.15 -7.80
C VAL A 197 2.30 5.30 -8.70
N SER A 198 2.38 4.00 -8.43
CA SER A 198 3.02 3.05 -9.34
C SER A 198 2.01 2.08 -9.93
N PHE A 199 2.15 1.78 -11.22
CA PHE A 199 1.26 0.87 -11.94
C PHE A 199 1.96 0.19 -13.11
N VAL A 200 1.42 -0.95 -13.54
CA VAL A 200 1.87 -1.67 -14.73
C VAL A 200 1.28 -1.02 -15.98
N ASN A 201 2.14 -0.61 -16.90
CA ASN A 201 1.69 -0.04 -18.17
C ASN A 201 1.11 -1.14 -19.08
N HIS A 202 -0.21 -1.16 -19.21
CA HIS A 202 -0.89 -2.13 -20.08
C HIS A 202 -0.64 -1.88 -21.57
N ALA A 203 -0.25 -0.67 -21.97
CA ALA A 203 0.12 -0.33 -23.35
C ALA A 203 1.53 -0.74 -23.77
N TYR A 204 2.29 -1.41 -22.89
CA TYR A 204 3.62 -1.94 -23.22
C TYR A 204 3.57 -2.81 -24.48
N TRP A 205 4.51 -2.61 -25.40
CA TRP A 205 4.47 -3.21 -26.75
C TRP A 205 4.27 -4.72 -26.78
N ARG A 206 4.87 -5.48 -25.83
CA ARG A 206 4.65 -6.93 -25.75
C ARG A 206 3.22 -7.29 -25.40
N ASN A 207 2.55 -6.49 -24.58
CA ASN A 207 1.15 -6.68 -24.23
C ASN A 207 0.27 -6.47 -25.46
N ARG A 208 0.55 -5.40 -26.25
CA ARG A 208 -0.15 -5.11 -27.51
C ARG A 208 0.01 -6.25 -28.52
N LEU A 209 1.24 -6.74 -28.72
CA LEU A 209 1.50 -7.87 -29.61
C LEU A 209 0.83 -9.17 -29.14
N ASN A 210 0.85 -9.43 -27.84
CA ASN A 210 0.23 -10.61 -27.27
C ASN A 210 -1.30 -10.57 -27.44
N PHE A 211 -1.91 -9.39 -27.23
CA PHE A 211 -3.34 -9.18 -27.46
C PHE A 211 -3.70 -9.32 -28.95
N LEU A 212 -2.96 -8.67 -29.84
CA LEU A 212 -3.16 -8.71 -31.28
C LEU A 212 -3.02 -10.15 -31.84
N GLY A 213 -1.99 -10.88 -31.42
CA GLY A 213 -1.70 -12.23 -31.95
C GLY A 213 -2.49 -13.36 -31.29
N ARG A 214 -2.86 -13.22 -30.01
CA ARG A 214 -3.48 -14.29 -29.23
C ARG A 214 -4.84 -13.95 -28.62
N GLY A 215 -5.26 -12.68 -28.66
CA GLY A 215 -6.49 -12.21 -28.05
C GLY A 215 -6.51 -12.36 -26.51
N LYS A 216 -5.33 -12.49 -25.86
CA LYS A 216 -5.25 -12.71 -24.42
C LYS A 216 -4.87 -11.43 -23.69
N ARG A 217 -5.56 -11.15 -22.59
CA ARG A 217 -5.21 -10.05 -21.69
C ARG A 217 -3.79 -10.21 -21.11
N VAL A 218 -3.29 -9.15 -20.52
CA VAL A 218 -2.01 -9.17 -19.82
C VAL A 218 -2.07 -10.18 -18.68
N GLN A 219 -1.14 -11.13 -18.70
CA GLN A 219 -0.86 -12.06 -17.63
C GLN A 219 0.66 -12.18 -17.53
N ASN A 220 1.22 -11.87 -16.38
CA ASN A 220 2.66 -11.87 -16.16
C ASN A 220 2.99 -12.31 -14.72
N GLU A 221 4.24 -12.22 -14.33
CA GLU A 221 4.70 -12.61 -13.00
C GLU A 221 4.09 -11.75 -11.86
N VAL A 222 3.63 -10.54 -12.16
CA VAL A 222 3.00 -9.63 -11.19
C VAL A 222 1.51 -9.89 -11.08
N TYR A 223 0.88 -10.16 -12.23
CA TYR A 223 -0.53 -10.53 -12.34
C TYR A 223 -0.64 -11.96 -12.89
N PRO A 224 -0.28 -12.97 -12.08
CA PRO A 224 -0.26 -14.37 -12.51
C PRO A 224 -1.66 -14.97 -12.64
N ASP A 225 -2.65 -14.35 -11.98
CA ASP A 225 -3.98 -14.91 -11.87
C ASP A 225 -4.71 -14.94 -13.20
N ARG A 226 -5.46 -16.01 -13.40
CA ARG A 226 -6.38 -16.12 -14.52
C ARG A 226 -7.53 -15.11 -14.34
N TRP A 227 -8.17 -14.73 -15.45
CA TRP A 227 -9.17 -13.66 -15.45
C TRP A 227 -10.32 -13.86 -14.45
N GLU A 228 -10.71 -15.09 -14.19
CA GLU A 228 -11.78 -15.46 -13.24
C GLU A 228 -11.38 -15.33 -11.76
N LYS A 229 -10.08 -15.16 -11.47
CA LYS A 229 -9.54 -15.02 -10.10
C LYS A 229 -8.80 -13.69 -9.89
N SER A 230 -8.68 -12.89 -10.95
CA SER A 230 -7.90 -11.65 -10.91
C SER A 230 -8.66 -10.54 -10.20
N GLY A 231 -8.00 -9.87 -9.27
CA GLY A 231 -8.47 -8.63 -8.65
C GLY A 231 -8.39 -7.40 -9.56
N LEU A 232 -7.69 -7.51 -10.72
CA LEU A 232 -7.53 -6.40 -11.66
C LEU A 232 -8.88 -5.96 -12.24
N ARG A 233 -9.21 -4.71 -12.03
CA ARG A 233 -10.42 -4.05 -12.54
C ARG A 233 -10.09 -3.10 -13.68
N ASN A 234 -8.99 -2.36 -13.57
CA ASN A 234 -8.60 -1.29 -14.48
C ASN A 234 -7.35 -1.68 -15.26
N HIS A 235 -7.41 -1.56 -16.57
CA HIS A 235 -6.32 -1.81 -17.48
C HIS A 235 -6.04 -0.53 -18.24
N PHE A 236 -5.10 0.27 -17.79
CA PHE A 236 -4.82 1.57 -18.37
C PHE A 236 -3.35 1.72 -18.75
N SER A 237 -3.07 2.75 -19.51
CA SER A 237 -1.76 3.10 -20.03
C SER A 237 -1.20 4.33 -19.33
N ILE A 238 0.08 4.61 -19.58
CA ILE A 238 0.72 5.87 -19.18
C ILE A 238 -0.04 7.07 -19.73
N GLU A 239 -0.44 7.02 -21.00
CA GLU A 239 -1.16 8.11 -21.65
C GLU A 239 -2.53 8.38 -21.02
N GLU A 240 -3.29 7.32 -20.70
CA GLU A 240 -4.59 7.45 -20.02
C GLU A 240 -4.43 8.00 -18.59
N PHE A 241 -3.37 7.63 -17.88
CA PHE A 241 -3.08 8.20 -16.55
C PHE A 241 -2.71 9.70 -16.64
N GLU A 242 -1.87 10.09 -17.61
CA GLU A 242 -1.53 11.50 -17.83
C GLU A 242 -2.75 12.32 -18.29
N GLN A 243 -3.62 11.74 -19.10
CA GLN A 243 -4.89 12.37 -19.48
C GLN A 243 -5.79 12.58 -18.26
N PHE A 244 -5.96 11.57 -17.41
CA PHE A 244 -6.69 11.71 -16.13
C PHE A 244 -6.14 12.86 -15.29
N CYS A 245 -4.80 12.98 -15.14
CA CYS A 245 -4.21 14.08 -14.40
C CYS A 245 -4.52 15.43 -15.03
N ALA A 246 -4.43 15.55 -16.36
CA ALA A 246 -4.74 16.79 -17.07
C ALA A 246 -6.21 17.19 -16.95
N ASP A 247 -7.14 16.24 -17.13
CA ASP A 247 -8.58 16.48 -17.02
C ASP A 247 -8.96 16.90 -15.59
N SER A 248 -8.38 16.23 -14.58
CA SER A 248 -8.63 16.55 -13.17
C SER A 248 -8.18 17.97 -12.81
N GLN A 249 -7.09 18.48 -13.40
CA GLN A 249 -6.65 19.87 -13.21
C GLN A 249 -7.61 20.87 -13.85
N VAL A 250 -8.16 20.54 -15.00
CA VAL A 250 -9.19 21.37 -15.66
C VAL A 250 -10.45 21.45 -14.81
N ASP A 251 -10.81 20.36 -14.14
CA ASP A 251 -11.96 20.28 -13.23
C ASP A 251 -11.73 21.00 -11.88
N GLY A 252 -10.58 21.64 -11.71
CA GLY A 252 -10.27 22.50 -10.58
C GLY A 252 -9.55 21.80 -9.41
N ASN A 253 -9.04 20.58 -9.61
CA ASN A 253 -8.18 19.94 -8.61
C ASN A 253 -6.77 20.51 -8.68
N ALA A 254 -6.30 21.12 -7.60
CA ALA A 254 -5.01 21.78 -7.54
C ALA A 254 -3.89 20.79 -7.19
N PHE A 255 -3.30 20.18 -8.22
CA PHE A 255 -2.09 19.36 -8.09
C PHE A 255 -1.28 19.38 -9.40
N ALA A 256 0.00 19.04 -9.30
CA ALA A 256 0.88 18.90 -10.46
C ALA A 256 1.55 17.52 -10.49
N ILE A 257 1.88 17.05 -11.69
CA ILE A 257 2.79 15.92 -11.84
C ILE A 257 4.22 16.43 -11.58
N GLY A 258 4.84 15.89 -10.53
CA GLY A 258 6.25 16.15 -10.21
C GLY A 258 7.18 15.21 -10.97
N ARG A 259 7.85 14.32 -10.27
CA ARG A 259 8.78 13.33 -10.86
C ARG A 259 8.03 12.19 -11.55
N LYS A 260 8.63 11.68 -12.63
CA LYS A 260 8.16 10.51 -13.37
C LYS A 260 9.34 9.55 -13.54
N VAL A 261 9.13 8.27 -13.24
CA VAL A 261 10.12 7.23 -13.49
C VAL A 261 9.46 6.09 -14.24
N PHE A 262 10.11 5.69 -15.33
CA PHE A 262 9.63 4.60 -16.16
C PHE A 262 10.68 3.50 -16.25
N HIS A 263 10.26 2.26 -16.04
CA HIS A 263 11.10 1.09 -16.22
C HIS A 263 10.63 0.26 -17.40
N GLN A 264 11.61 -0.33 -18.13
CA GLN A 264 11.32 -1.25 -19.23
C GLN A 264 10.57 -2.50 -18.73
N GLY A 265 10.26 -3.42 -19.61
CA GLY A 265 9.52 -4.63 -19.24
C GLY A 265 10.24 -5.60 -18.30
N ASP A 266 11.53 -5.42 -18.05
CA ASP A 266 12.29 -6.10 -16.99
C ASP A 266 12.19 -5.43 -15.62
N TRP A 267 11.63 -4.20 -15.57
CA TRP A 267 11.47 -3.33 -14.40
C TRP A 267 12.78 -2.91 -13.72
N VAL A 268 13.89 -3.11 -14.35
CA VAL A 268 15.23 -2.74 -13.86
C VAL A 268 15.79 -1.56 -14.63
N LYS A 269 15.67 -1.59 -15.96
CA LYS A 269 16.26 -0.58 -16.82
C LYS A 269 15.32 0.60 -17.00
N HIS A 270 15.85 1.81 -16.85
CA HIS A 270 15.09 3.03 -17.14
C HIS A 270 14.63 3.11 -18.60
N CYS A 271 13.49 3.74 -18.82
CA CYS A 271 12.90 3.97 -20.12
C CYS A 271 12.60 5.46 -20.29
N SER A 272 13.41 6.17 -21.07
CA SER A 272 13.23 7.61 -21.35
C SER A 272 12.59 7.91 -22.70
N PHE A 273 12.62 6.93 -23.63
CA PHE A 273 12.12 7.11 -25.00
C PHE A 273 10.85 6.29 -25.25
N MET A 274 9.78 6.94 -25.73
CA MET A 274 8.47 6.38 -25.99
C MET A 274 7.93 5.55 -24.79
N PRO A 275 7.79 6.13 -23.59
CA PRO A 275 7.48 5.37 -22.38
C PRO A 275 6.16 4.60 -22.49
N ASN A 276 5.11 5.18 -23.09
CA ASN A 276 3.84 4.49 -23.28
C ASN A 276 3.94 3.20 -24.10
N LEU A 277 4.95 3.08 -24.97
CA LEU A 277 5.19 1.88 -25.77
C LEU A 277 6.20 0.92 -25.10
N ARG A 278 7.25 1.46 -24.49
CA ARG A 278 8.44 0.69 -24.09
C ARG A 278 8.55 0.43 -22.58
N ALA A 279 7.84 1.20 -21.75
CA ALA A 279 7.84 0.96 -20.31
C ALA A 279 6.85 -0.13 -19.91
N GLY A 280 7.26 -1.00 -19.01
CA GLY A 280 6.43 -2.01 -18.37
C GLY A 280 5.88 -1.56 -17.02
N LEU A 281 6.58 -0.63 -16.35
CA LEU A 281 6.20 -0.05 -15.05
C LEU A 281 6.33 1.47 -15.13
N ALA A 282 5.37 2.17 -14.58
CA ALA A 282 5.37 3.63 -14.44
C ALA A 282 5.20 4.00 -12.97
N ILE A 283 5.93 5.04 -12.54
CA ILE A 283 5.88 5.58 -11.18
C ILE A 283 5.79 7.09 -11.30
N TYR A 284 4.78 7.67 -10.67
CA TYR A 284 4.50 9.10 -10.70
C TYR A 284 4.50 9.69 -9.30
N GLU A 285 5.01 10.89 -9.20
CA GLU A 285 4.78 11.78 -8.06
C GLU A 285 3.72 12.81 -8.46
N LEU A 286 2.65 12.89 -7.67
CA LEU A 286 1.69 13.98 -7.73
C LEU A 286 1.93 14.88 -6.52
N ILE A 287 1.97 16.19 -6.75
CA ILE A 287 2.25 17.19 -5.72
C ILE A 287 1.01 18.09 -5.63
N LYS A 288 0.45 18.20 -4.44
CA LYS A 288 -0.62 19.14 -4.15
C LYS A 288 -0.06 20.56 -4.20
N ASP A 289 -0.75 21.49 -4.88
CA ASP A 289 -0.38 22.90 -5.01
C ASP A 289 -0.55 23.67 -3.68
#